data_18b02c2cd50c259a9d357efb95333c05
#
_entry.id   18b02c2cd50c259a9d357efb95333c05
#
_cell.length_a   1.000
_cell.length_b   1.000
_cell.length_c   1.000
_cell.angle_alpha   90.00
_cell.angle_beta   90.00
_cell.angle_gamma   90.00
#
_symmetry.space_group_name_H-M   'P 1'
#
loop_
_entity.id
_entity.type
_entity.pdbx_description
1 polymer ?
#
loop_
_entity_poly.entity_id
_entity_poly.type
_entity_poly.pdbx_seq_one_letter_code
_entity_poly.pdbx_strand_id
1 'polypeptide(L)'
;MVKGLNLKAIGEKIQHFQSIESTQDLAISLAREGIEEGVVVWADEQTKGRGRLGRRWFSLPSKSLTFSFILRPKLKADLIPYLSLFPAIACAHALEKLDARCELKWPN
;
A
#
# COMPACT_ATOMS: atom_id res chain seq x y z
N MET A 1 -13.51 12.13 8.20
CA MET A 1 -13.47 11.53 6.86
C MET A 1 -12.65 12.39 5.92
N VAL A 2 -11.76 11.80 5.16
CA VAL A 2 -10.92 12.53 4.20
C VAL A 2 -11.75 12.83 2.94
N LYS A 3 -11.87 14.12 2.60
CA LYS A 3 -12.58 14.53 1.38
C LYS A 3 -11.78 14.11 0.14
N GLY A 4 -12.48 13.69 -0.91
CA GLY A 4 -11.87 13.34 -2.20
C GLY A 4 -11.32 11.93 -2.30
N LEU A 5 -11.43 11.09 -1.26
CA LEU A 5 -11.09 9.68 -1.35
C LEU A 5 -12.30 8.85 -1.75
N ASN A 6 -12.16 8.07 -2.79
CA ASN A 6 -13.14 7.06 -3.16
C ASN A 6 -12.73 5.71 -2.56
N LEU A 7 -13.08 5.50 -1.29
CA LEU A 7 -12.71 4.29 -0.56
C LEU A 7 -13.34 3.02 -1.15
N LYS A 8 -14.45 3.15 -1.86
CA LYS A 8 -15.10 2.01 -2.50
C LYS A 8 -14.34 1.51 -3.71
N ALA A 9 -13.53 2.37 -4.33
CA ALA A 9 -12.74 1.99 -5.50
C ALA A 9 -11.47 1.21 -5.14
N ILE A 10 -11.06 1.20 -3.88
CA ILE A 10 -9.83 0.50 -3.46
C ILE A 10 -10.03 -1.00 -3.60
N GLY A 11 -9.21 -1.61 -4.44
CA GLY A 11 -9.24 -3.05 -4.68
C GLY A 11 -10.24 -3.53 -5.72
N GLU A 12 -11.00 -2.64 -6.37
CA GLU A 12 -11.85 -3.02 -7.49
C GLU A 12 -11.02 -3.51 -8.69
N LYS A 13 -9.83 -2.91 -8.85
CA LYS A 13 -8.88 -3.32 -9.88
C LYS A 13 -7.57 -3.69 -9.23
N ILE A 14 -7.16 -4.93 -9.40
CA ILE A 14 -5.94 -5.48 -8.84
C ILE A 14 -5.06 -5.97 -9.99
N GLN A 15 -3.83 -5.49 -10.03
CA GLN A 15 -2.80 -6.01 -10.90
C GLN A 15 -1.89 -6.92 -10.08
N HIS A 16 -1.97 -8.22 -10.33
CA HIS A 16 -1.18 -9.22 -9.62
C HIS A 16 0.01 -9.67 -10.45
N PHE A 17 1.16 -9.75 -9.79
CA PHE A 17 2.43 -10.21 -10.39
C PHE A 17 3.02 -11.32 -9.54
N GLN A 18 3.55 -12.33 -10.18
CA GLN A 18 4.29 -13.37 -9.48
C GLN A 18 5.59 -12.79 -8.91
N SER A 19 6.31 -12.00 -9.70
CA SER A 19 7.54 -11.34 -9.29
C SER A 19 7.72 -10.02 -10.02
N ILE A 20 8.01 -8.97 -9.28
CA ILE A 20 8.37 -7.65 -9.80
C ILE A 20 9.44 -7.01 -8.93
N GLU A 21 10.05 -5.95 -9.41
CA GLU A 21 11.06 -5.25 -8.63
C GLU A 21 10.50 -4.65 -7.35
N SER A 22 9.39 -3.90 -7.46
CA SER A 22 8.75 -3.24 -6.31
C SER A 22 7.31 -2.87 -6.66
N THR A 23 6.36 -3.23 -5.80
CA THR A 23 4.96 -2.80 -5.96
C THR A 23 4.84 -1.28 -5.85
N GLN A 24 5.65 -0.68 -4.97
CA GLN A 24 5.63 0.77 -4.76
C GLN A 24 6.13 1.51 -6.00
N ASP A 25 7.23 1.06 -6.60
CA ASP A 25 7.77 1.70 -7.80
C ASP A 25 6.79 1.61 -8.96
N LEU A 26 6.15 0.47 -9.15
CA LEU A 26 5.14 0.32 -10.19
C LEU A 26 3.92 1.19 -9.91
N ALA A 27 3.44 1.23 -8.67
CA ALA A 27 2.30 2.08 -8.31
C ALA A 27 2.59 3.56 -8.53
N ILE A 28 3.79 4.03 -8.21
CA ILE A 28 4.22 5.41 -8.48
C ILE A 28 4.21 5.69 -9.99
N SER A 29 4.75 4.77 -10.77
CA SER A 29 4.78 4.89 -12.24
C SER A 29 3.37 4.99 -12.81
N LEU A 30 2.49 4.10 -12.40
CA LEU A 30 1.09 4.09 -12.83
C LEU A 30 0.35 5.37 -12.41
N ALA A 31 0.61 5.84 -11.20
CA ALA A 31 0.00 7.08 -10.71
C ALA A 31 0.42 8.29 -11.56
N ARG A 32 1.68 8.35 -11.98
CA ARG A 32 2.19 9.40 -12.88
C ARG A 32 1.59 9.32 -14.27
N GLU A 33 1.23 8.14 -14.74
CA GLU A 33 0.55 7.94 -16.02
C GLU A 33 -0.94 8.28 -15.97
N GLY A 34 -1.48 8.61 -14.79
CA GLY A 34 -2.88 8.98 -14.63
C GLY A 34 -3.83 7.82 -14.34
N ILE A 35 -3.30 6.67 -13.94
CA ILE A 35 -4.13 5.54 -13.52
C ILE A 35 -5.02 5.97 -12.36
N GLU A 36 -6.24 5.49 -12.35
CA GLU A 36 -7.29 5.88 -11.41
C GLU A 36 -6.97 5.51 -9.96
N GLU A 37 -7.57 6.24 -9.05
CA GLU A 37 -7.52 5.97 -7.63
C GLU A 37 -8.08 4.58 -7.31
N GLY A 38 -7.46 3.90 -6.35
CA GLY A 38 -7.94 2.62 -5.86
C GLY A 38 -7.32 1.40 -6.50
N VAL A 39 -6.58 1.57 -7.61
CA VAL A 39 -5.87 0.45 -8.23
C VAL A 39 -4.82 -0.09 -7.26
N VAL A 40 -4.80 -1.41 -7.11
CA VAL A 40 -3.88 -2.14 -6.25
C VAL A 40 -2.85 -2.88 -7.12
N VAL A 41 -1.59 -2.74 -6.76
CA VAL A 41 -0.50 -3.55 -7.31
C VAL A 41 -0.09 -4.56 -6.25
N TRP A 42 -0.21 -5.83 -6.57
CA TRP A 42 0.09 -6.93 -5.65
C TRP A 42 1.15 -7.85 -6.27
N ALA A 43 2.13 -8.25 -5.47
CA ALA A 43 3.19 -9.16 -5.90
C ALA A 43 3.40 -10.28 -4.88
N ASP A 44 3.66 -11.48 -5.38
CA ASP A 44 4.05 -12.60 -4.54
C ASP A 44 5.48 -12.43 -4.06
N GLU A 45 6.33 -11.82 -4.90
CA GLU A 45 7.73 -11.56 -4.60
C GLU A 45 8.17 -10.20 -5.14
N GLN A 46 8.96 -9.48 -4.35
CA GLN A 46 9.70 -8.29 -4.80
C GLN A 46 11.19 -8.58 -4.84
N THR A 47 11.82 -8.26 -5.97
CA THR A 47 13.29 -8.43 -6.11
C THR A 47 14.07 -7.21 -5.63
N LYS A 48 13.43 -6.03 -5.60
CA LYS A 48 14.04 -4.76 -5.15
C LYS A 48 13.10 -3.99 -4.23
N GLY A 49 12.54 -4.68 -3.24
CA GLY A 49 11.70 -4.04 -2.23
C GLY A 49 12.47 -2.98 -1.45
N ARG A 50 11.80 -1.87 -1.14
CA ARG A 50 12.41 -0.72 -0.45
C ARG A 50 11.75 -0.45 0.88
N GLY A 51 12.57 -0.24 1.90
CA GLY A 51 12.17 0.34 3.16
C GLY A 51 12.46 1.84 3.20
N ARG A 52 12.43 2.43 4.37
CA ARG A 52 12.76 3.85 4.56
C ARG A 52 14.27 4.08 4.47
N LEU A 53 14.66 5.30 4.10
CA LEU A 53 16.05 5.78 4.09
C LEU A 53 16.98 4.90 3.23
N GLY A 54 16.48 4.44 2.08
CA GLY A 54 17.28 3.64 1.15
C GLY A 54 17.53 2.21 1.59
N ARG A 55 16.90 1.76 2.68
CA ARG A 55 17.02 0.37 3.15
C ARG A 55 16.27 -0.57 2.22
N ARG A 56 16.73 -1.83 2.15
CA ARG A 56 16.04 -2.87 1.43
C ARG A 56 14.94 -3.48 2.30
N TRP A 57 13.85 -3.85 1.66
CA TRP A 57 12.77 -4.59 2.29
C TRP A 57 12.73 -6.01 1.73
N PHE A 58 12.86 -6.99 2.59
CA PHE A 58 12.85 -8.40 2.21
C PHE A 58 11.56 -9.06 2.69
N SER A 59 10.99 -9.90 1.83
CA SER A 59 9.90 -10.79 2.20
C SER A 59 10.08 -12.12 1.48
N LEU A 60 9.67 -13.19 2.14
CA LEU A 60 9.70 -14.51 1.51
C LEU A 60 8.54 -14.66 0.53
N PRO A 61 8.76 -15.23 -0.67
CA PRO A 61 7.68 -15.49 -1.60
C PRO A 61 6.56 -16.30 -0.96
N SER A 62 5.31 -15.90 -1.21
CA SER A 62 4.10 -16.55 -0.70
C SER A 62 3.97 -16.62 0.82
N LYS A 63 4.79 -15.89 1.57
CA LYS A 63 4.73 -15.79 3.03
C LYS A 63 4.26 -14.43 3.53
N SER A 64 4.14 -13.47 2.63
CA SER A 64 3.72 -12.11 2.94
C SER A 64 2.71 -11.63 1.91
N LEU A 65 1.83 -10.74 2.34
CA LEU A 65 0.95 -10.02 1.43
C LEU A 65 1.62 -8.68 1.12
N THR A 66 2.19 -8.57 -0.06
CA THR A 66 2.93 -7.38 -0.50
C THR A 66 2.13 -6.65 -1.56
N PHE A 67 1.66 -5.47 -1.23
CA PHE A 67 0.87 -4.68 -2.16
C PHE A 67 1.05 -3.18 -1.93
N SER A 68 0.77 -2.42 -2.97
CA SER A 68 0.66 -0.96 -2.93
C SER A 68 -0.62 -0.55 -3.61
N PHE A 69 -1.20 0.57 -3.22
CA PHE A 69 -2.39 1.08 -3.87
C PHE A 69 -2.29 2.59 -4.06
N ILE A 70 -3.04 3.08 -5.04
CA ILE A 70 -2.99 4.48 -5.46
C ILE A 70 -4.12 5.25 -4.80
N LEU A 71 -3.77 6.33 -4.11
CA LEU A 71 -4.71 7.30 -3.58
C LEU A 71 -4.46 8.67 -4.20
N ARG A 72 -5.53 9.44 -4.40
CA ARG A 72 -5.46 10.82 -4.89
C ARG A 72 -6.23 11.74 -3.95
N PRO A 73 -5.82 11.83 -2.68
CA PRO A 73 -6.53 12.63 -1.69
C PRO A 73 -6.33 14.13 -1.94
N LYS A 74 -7.37 14.91 -1.67
CA LYS A 74 -7.28 16.36 -1.64
C LYS A 74 -7.04 16.80 -0.20
N LEU A 75 -5.80 16.77 0.23
CA LEU A 75 -5.39 17.12 1.59
C LEU A 75 -4.44 18.29 1.59
N LYS A 76 -4.48 19.07 2.70
CA LYS A 76 -3.45 20.04 2.98
C LYS A 76 -2.10 19.33 3.18
N ALA A 77 -1.00 20.00 2.78
CA ALA A 77 0.33 19.42 2.80
C ALA A 77 0.76 18.91 4.19
N ASP A 78 0.33 19.57 5.26
CA ASP A 78 0.64 19.18 6.64
C ASP A 78 -0.04 17.88 7.08
N LEU A 79 -1.11 17.45 6.40
CA LEU A 79 -1.82 16.20 6.69
C LEU A 79 -1.31 15.01 5.89
N ILE A 80 -0.55 15.24 4.82
CA ILE A 80 -0.05 14.17 3.94
C ILE A 80 0.76 13.10 4.70
N PRO A 81 1.66 13.46 5.64
CA PRO A 81 2.42 12.44 6.37
C PRO A 81 1.57 11.43 7.16
N TYR A 82 0.36 11.81 7.55
CA TYR A 82 -0.55 10.93 8.27
C TYR A 82 -1.26 9.90 7.39
N LEU A 83 -1.16 10.04 6.07
CA LEU A 83 -1.77 9.08 5.13
C LEU A 83 -1.20 7.67 5.26
N SER A 84 0.05 7.52 5.71
CA SER A 84 0.64 6.20 5.92
C SER A 84 0.12 5.52 7.20
N LEU A 85 -0.38 6.28 8.15
CA LEU A 85 -0.94 5.75 9.39
C LEU A 85 -2.32 5.11 9.17
N PHE A 86 -3.18 5.72 8.38
CA PHE A 86 -4.54 5.22 8.15
C PHE A 86 -4.58 3.82 7.53
N PRO A 87 -3.80 3.52 6.47
CA PRO A 87 -3.74 2.17 5.93
C PRO A 87 -3.26 1.14 6.94
N ALA A 88 -2.29 1.50 7.78
CA ALA A 88 -1.78 0.61 8.83
C ALA A 88 -2.88 0.26 9.84
N ILE A 89 -3.66 1.24 10.28
CA ILE A 89 -4.79 1.02 11.18
C ILE A 89 -5.86 0.15 10.50
N ALA A 90 -6.17 0.42 9.24
CA ALA A 90 -7.16 -0.37 8.49
C ALA A 90 -6.72 -1.83 8.34
N CYS A 91 -5.45 -2.09 8.06
CA CYS A 91 -4.89 -3.44 8.02
C CYS A 91 -4.97 -4.15 9.36
N ALA A 92 -4.67 -3.45 10.45
CA ALA A 92 -4.78 -4.00 11.81
C ALA A 92 -6.23 -4.43 12.11
N HIS A 93 -7.21 -3.59 11.79
CA HIS A 93 -8.62 -3.93 11.94
C HIS A 93 -9.04 -5.13 11.11
N ALA A 94 -8.59 -5.21 9.85
CA ALA A 94 -8.88 -6.34 8.98
C ALA A 94 -8.31 -7.65 9.53
N LEU A 95 -7.09 -7.61 10.07
CA LEU A 95 -6.45 -8.78 10.66
C LEU A 95 -7.15 -9.23 11.95
N GLU A 96 -7.64 -8.30 12.78
CA GLU A 96 -8.42 -8.63 13.96
C GLU A 96 -9.71 -9.40 13.62
N LYS A 97 -10.36 -9.03 12.51
CA LYS A 97 -11.54 -9.76 12.01
C LYS A 97 -11.22 -11.19 11.57
N LEU A 98 -9.96 -11.48 11.30
CA LEU A 98 -9.44 -12.81 10.96
C LEU A 98 -8.81 -13.51 12.18
N ASP A 99 -9.11 -13.03 13.39
CA ASP A 99 -8.56 -13.53 14.66
C ASP A 99 -7.04 -13.41 14.78
N ALA A 100 -6.43 -12.51 14.02
CA ALA A 100 -5.00 -12.24 14.10
C ALA A 100 -4.77 -10.95 14.88
N ARG A 101 -4.01 -11.01 15.96
CA ARG A 101 -3.58 -9.84 16.70
C ARG A 101 -2.30 -9.29 16.08
N CYS A 102 -2.23 -7.97 15.97
CA CYS A 102 -1.02 -7.31 15.50
C CYS A 102 -0.83 -6.00 16.26
N GLU A 103 0.42 -5.57 16.30
CA GLU A 103 0.80 -4.27 16.83
C GLU A 103 1.31 -3.41 15.69
N LEU A 104 1.12 -2.11 15.81
CA LEU A 104 1.60 -1.15 14.83
C LEU A 104 2.92 -0.54 15.31
N LYS A 105 3.92 -0.60 14.44
CA LYS A 105 5.19 0.05 14.66
C LYS A 105 5.27 1.26 13.73
N TRP A 106 5.07 2.44 14.27
CA TRP A 106 5.18 3.68 13.51
C TRP A 106 6.65 4.12 13.36
N PRO A 107 7.05 4.61 12.23
CA PRO A 107 6.27 4.77 10.97
C PRO A 107 6.43 3.59 10.01
N ASN A 108 6.98 2.50 10.44
CA ASN A 108 7.35 1.42 9.54
C ASN A 108 6.94 0.05 10.09
#